data_002bdf73e7dff094a2ace15a3c040dc1
#
_entry.id   002bdf73e7dff094a2ace15a3c040dc1
#
_cell.length_a   1.000
_cell.length_b   1.000
_cell.length_c   1.000
_cell.angle_alpha   90.00
_cell.angle_beta   90.00
_cell.angle_gamma   90.00
#
_symmetry.space_group_name_H-M   'P 1'
#
loop_
_entity.id
_entity.type
_entity.pdbx_description
1 polymer ?
#
loop_
_entity_poly.entity_id
_entity_poly.type
_entity_poly.pdbx_seq_one_letter_code
_entity_poly.pdbx_strand_id
1 'polypeptide(L)'
;MRSIFFRYCLEFFDAFALIFSLIIDRQGIYYNSAAPSELESIICDTVNSENFEQYSSQGAKLISLITSNNIVKFNVRSSTSENGSSIKIIAKDSSVLLIDQTFGDSSVVLGNASKESFDQMLSDAISKYGPDNVFVKIHPNVINRKAKGYFSLHRLRQSKVHIISSDVNTAQLLKIFKNVYVVTSGTGYEALMAGCHVTCYGEPFYSGYGLTEDKKTSTQIRRIKKLNRPLTIELLAYAIFYRYSIFIDPVLKKQISPVDSIKIIISMLK
;
A
#
# COMPACT_ATOMS: atom_id res chain seq x y z
N MET A 1 16.83 21.43 -5.11
CA MET A 1 15.39 21.81 -5.03
C MET A 1 14.76 20.95 -3.95
N ARG A 2 14.28 21.53 -2.84
CA ARG A 2 13.67 20.75 -1.75
C ARG A 2 12.26 20.38 -2.16
N SER A 3 12.00 19.09 -2.40
CA SER A 3 10.66 18.61 -2.74
C SER A 3 9.91 18.32 -1.43
N ILE A 4 8.93 19.14 -1.11
CA ILE A 4 8.00 18.91 0.00
C ILE A 4 6.82 18.13 -0.57
N PHE A 5 6.64 16.90 -0.15
CA PHE A 5 5.52 16.06 -0.59
C PHE A 5 4.56 15.83 0.57
N PHE A 6 3.33 16.32 0.40
CA PHE A 6 2.21 16.03 1.28
C PHE A 6 1.62 14.68 0.87
N ARG A 7 1.75 13.64 1.68
CA ARG A 7 1.02 12.39 1.48
C ARG A 7 0.88 11.62 2.79
N TYR A 8 -0.22 11.69 3.33
CA TYR A 8 -1.32 10.91 3.87
C TYR A 8 -2.42 11.91 4.19
N CYS A 9 -3.08 12.40 3.14
CA CYS A 9 -4.40 12.95 3.29
C CYS A 9 -5.32 11.76 3.51
N LEU A 10 -5.75 11.53 4.73
CA LEU A 10 -7.03 10.89 4.95
C LEU A 10 -8.04 11.92 4.44
N GLU A 11 -8.52 11.73 3.20
CA GLU A 11 -9.68 12.46 2.71
C GLU A 11 -10.92 12.01 3.50
N PHE A 12 -11.02 12.53 4.72
CA PHE A 12 -12.20 12.47 5.54
C PHE A 12 -12.84 13.85 5.49
N PHE A 13 -14.04 13.92 4.91
CA PHE A 13 -14.92 15.06 4.78
C PHE A 13 -14.60 16.09 3.70
N ASP A 14 -15.63 16.38 2.89
CA ASP A 14 -15.71 17.40 1.84
C ASP A 14 -15.48 18.86 2.28
N ALA A 15 -15.09 19.12 3.52
CA ALA A 15 -14.92 20.47 4.04
C ALA A 15 -13.55 20.80 4.68
N PHE A 16 -12.79 19.80 5.18
CA PHE A 16 -11.47 20.04 5.80
C PHE A 16 -10.54 18.84 5.57
N ALA A 17 -9.63 18.93 4.61
CA ALA A 17 -8.54 17.99 4.50
C ALA A 17 -7.60 18.14 5.70
N LEU A 18 -7.69 17.26 6.68
CA LEU A 18 -6.79 17.24 7.83
C LEU A 18 -5.51 16.51 7.43
N ILE A 19 -4.37 17.20 7.51
CA ILE A 19 -3.05 16.62 7.24
C ILE A 19 -2.54 15.99 8.53
N PHE A 20 -2.45 14.64 8.55
CA PHE A 20 -1.93 13.88 9.69
C PHE A 20 -0.45 13.56 9.57
N SER A 21 0.11 13.56 8.37
CA SER A 21 1.52 13.26 8.17
C SER A 21 2.12 14.04 7.02
N LEU A 22 3.42 14.31 7.17
CA LEU A 22 4.25 15.00 6.19
C LEU A 22 5.49 14.15 5.94
N ILE A 23 5.89 14.06 4.68
CA ILE A 23 7.17 13.47 4.27
C ILE A 23 8.02 14.56 3.64
N ILE A 24 9.27 14.66 4.09
CA ILE A 24 10.29 15.52 3.51
C ILE A 24 11.46 14.63 3.09
N ASP A 25 11.63 14.41 1.80
CA ASP A 25 12.75 13.65 1.26
C ASP A 25 13.75 14.61 0.61
N ARG A 26 15.01 14.58 1.03
CA ARG A 26 16.07 15.47 0.57
C ARG A 26 16.90 14.90 -0.56
N GLN A 27 16.77 13.60 -0.84
CA GLN A 27 17.49 12.89 -1.91
C GLN A 27 16.62 12.69 -3.14
N GLY A 28 15.36 12.30 -2.95
CA GLY A 28 14.45 12.01 -4.03
C GLY A 28 13.10 11.53 -3.49
N ILE A 29 12.14 11.33 -4.37
CA ILE A 29 10.83 10.82 -3.95
C ILE A 29 10.89 9.30 -3.77
N TYR A 30 10.41 8.79 -2.65
CA TYR A 30 10.49 7.38 -2.25
C TYR A 30 9.91 6.37 -3.25
N TYR A 31 9.01 6.80 -4.12
CA TYR A 31 8.42 5.96 -5.16
C TYR A 31 9.14 6.05 -6.52
N ASN A 32 10.27 6.76 -6.61
CA ASN A 32 11.12 6.76 -7.79
C ASN A 32 12.18 5.66 -7.65
N SER A 33 12.02 4.58 -8.41
CA SER A 33 12.94 3.44 -8.38
C SER A 33 14.26 3.70 -9.11
N ALA A 34 14.34 4.72 -9.98
CA ALA A 34 15.52 5.01 -10.78
C ALA A 34 16.69 5.59 -9.94
N ALA A 35 16.40 6.19 -8.79
CA ALA A 35 17.41 6.81 -7.93
C ALA A 35 17.19 6.44 -6.45
N PRO A 36 18.25 6.49 -5.61
CA PRO A 36 18.10 6.34 -4.16
C PRO A 36 17.21 7.45 -3.58
N SER A 37 16.44 7.10 -2.54
CA SER A 37 15.68 8.04 -1.72
C SER A 37 16.24 8.11 -0.30
N GLU A 38 15.87 9.12 0.47
CA GLU A 38 16.20 9.20 1.89
C GLU A 38 15.59 8.02 2.66
N LEU A 39 14.42 7.51 2.22
CA LEU A 39 13.81 6.32 2.80
C LEU A 39 14.72 5.09 2.66
N GLU A 40 15.37 4.87 1.51
CA GLU A 40 16.31 3.73 1.35
C GLU A 40 17.50 3.84 2.33
N SER A 41 18.00 5.04 2.60
CA SER A 41 19.05 5.26 3.59
C SER A 41 18.56 4.99 5.02
N ILE A 42 17.37 5.49 5.35
CA ILE A 42 16.73 5.27 6.67
C ILE A 42 16.46 3.77 6.91
N ILE A 43 16.01 3.03 5.89
CA ILE A 43 15.83 1.57 6.00
C ILE A 43 17.16 0.90 6.30
N CYS A 44 18.22 1.26 5.56
CA CYS A 44 19.56 0.70 5.77
C CYS A 44 20.05 0.96 7.21
N ASP A 45 19.97 2.19 7.69
CA ASP A 45 20.35 2.56 9.05
C ASP A 45 19.52 1.86 10.12
N THR A 46 18.21 1.68 9.87
CA THR A 46 17.31 1.00 10.80
C THR A 46 17.65 -0.48 10.93
N VAL A 47 17.90 -1.15 9.79
CA VAL A 47 18.23 -2.57 9.74
C VAL A 47 19.60 -2.83 10.35
N ASN A 48 20.58 -1.97 10.09
CA ASN A 48 21.96 -2.15 10.54
C ASN A 48 22.23 -1.67 11.98
N SER A 49 21.24 -1.02 12.61
CA SER A 49 21.36 -0.52 13.97
C SER A 49 21.55 -1.62 15.02
N GLU A 50 22.28 -1.36 16.07
CA GLU A 50 22.35 -2.22 17.26
C GLU A 50 21.01 -2.34 17.98
N ASN A 51 20.15 -1.31 17.87
CA ASN A 51 18.82 -1.26 18.47
C ASN A 51 17.71 -1.92 17.58
N PHE A 52 18.09 -2.72 16.57
CA PHE A 52 17.13 -3.25 15.60
C PHE A 52 16.00 -4.08 16.24
N GLU A 53 16.26 -4.79 17.34
CA GLU A 53 15.22 -5.56 18.06
C GLU A 53 14.17 -4.64 18.69
N GLN A 54 14.61 -3.54 19.31
CA GLN A 54 13.71 -2.52 19.85
C GLN A 54 12.88 -1.89 18.72
N TYR A 55 13.50 -1.56 17.60
CA TYR A 55 12.83 -1.00 16.42
C TYR A 55 11.80 -1.97 15.84
N SER A 56 12.17 -3.25 15.71
CA SER A 56 11.26 -4.30 15.29
C SER A 56 10.06 -4.43 16.23
N SER A 57 10.29 -4.44 17.55
CA SER A 57 9.21 -4.47 18.55
C SER A 57 8.26 -3.28 18.44
N GLN A 58 8.78 -2.07 18.21
CA GLN A 58 7.95 -0.87 18.02
C GLN A 58 7.16 -0.93 16.71
N GLY A 59 7.79 -1.40 15.63
CA GLY A 59 7.12 -1.63 14.35
C GLY A 59 6.00 -2.65 14.45
N ALA A 60 6.24 -3.78 15.13
CA ALA A 60 5.23 -4.82 15.36
C ALA A 60 4.01 -4.29 16.13
N LYS A 61 4.23 -3.50 17.20
CA LYS A 61 3.15 -2.86 17.95
C LYS A 61 2.30 -1.93 17.08
N LEU A 62 2.96 -1.14 16.21
CA LEU A 62 2.27 -0.23 15.31
C LEU A 62 1.48 -0.99 14.24
N ILE A 63 2.06 -2.02 13.62
CA ILE A 63 1.36 -2.89 12.67
C ILE A 63 0.11 -3.51 13.32
N SER A 64 0.26 -4.07 14.52
CA SER A 64 -0.87 -4.62 15.26
C SER A 64 -1.97 -3.60 15.50
N LEU A 65 -1.63 -2.35 15.87
CA LEU A 65 -2.59 -1.28 16.09
C LEU A 65 -3.33 -0.91 14.78
N ILE A 66 -2.62 -0.83 13.66
CA ILE A 66 -3.17 -0.51 12.35
C ILE A 66 -4.11 -1.62 11.86
N THR A 67 -3.63 -2.87 11.87
CA THR A 67 -4.36 -4.01 11.29
C THR A 67 -5.57 -4.42 12.12
N SER A 68 -5.46 -4.40 13.46
CA SER A 68 -6.59 -4.71 14.35
C SER A 68 -7.74 -3.70 14.26
N ASN A 69 -7.44 -2.44 13.89
CA ASN A 69 -8.44 -1.39 13.71
C ASN A 69 -8.86 -1.16 12.25
N ASN A 70 -8.44 -2.03 11.32
CA ASN A 70 -8.76 -1.95 9.89
C ASN A 70 -8.40 -0.61 9.24
N ILE A 71 -7.28 0.00 9.67
CA ILE A 71 -6.83 1.27 9.14
C ILE A 71 -6.09 1.03 7.83
N VAL A 72 -6.54 1.69 6.77
CA VAL A 72 -5.94 1.72 5.43
C VAL A 72 -5.93 3.15 4.91
N LYS A 73 -5.16 3.40 3.87
CA LYS A 73 -5.04 4.74 3.26
C LYS A 73 -6.40 5.35 2.87
N PHE A 74 -7.33 4.54 2.39
CA PHE A 74 -8.68 4.95 2.03
C PHE A 74 -9.70 4.18 2.90
N ASN A 75 -9.98 4.71 4.09
CA ASN A 75 -11.05 4.18 4.91
C ASN A 75 -12.39 4.68 4.35
N VAL A 76 -13.13 3.79 3.72
CA VAL A 76 -14.53 4.05 3.40
C VAL A 76 -15.32 3.77 4.69
N ARG A 77 -16.06 4.76 5.21
CA ARG A 77 -17.11 4.47 6.17
C ARG A 77 -18.05 3.48 5.48
N SER A 78 -18.18 2.28 6.02
CA SER A 78 -19.27 1.42 5.63
C SER A 78 -20.55 2.22 5.90
N SER A 79 -21.11 2.81 4.84
CA SER A 79 -22.51 3.22 4.92
C SER A 79 -23.25 1.94 5.25
N THR A 80 -23.73 1.83 6.46
CA THR A 80 -24.81 0.91 6.81
C THR A 80 -26.02 1.38 6.03
N SER A 81 -26.01 1.19 4.72
CA SER A 81 -27.23 1.18 3.95
C SER A 81 -27.94 -0.09 4.37
N GLU A 82 -29.01 0.07 5.10
CA GLU A 82 -29.95 -1.00 5.50
C GLU A 82 -30.47 -1.82 4.30
N ASN A 83 -30.08 -1.47 3.08
CA ASN A 83 -30.32 -2.19 1.82
C ASN A 83 -29.04 -2.78 1.23
N GLY A 84 -28.05 -3.13 2.06
CA GLY A 84 -26.79 -3.70 1.61
C GLY A 84 -26.92 -5.11 1.12
N SER A 85 -26.91 -5.34 -0.17
CA SER A 85 -26.37 -6.56 -0.73
C SER A 85 -24.90 -6.64 -0.31
N SER A 86 -24.63 -7.22 0.86
CA SER A 86 -23.29 -7.62 1.26
C SER A 86 -22.80 -8.58 0.18
N ILE A 87 -21.92 -8.10 -0.71
CA ILE A 87 -21.26 -8.97 -1.67
C ILE A 87 -20.48 -9.96 -0.82
N LYS A 88 -21.01 -11.17 -0.68
CA LYS A 88 -20.34 -12.26 0.02
C LYS A 88 -19.18 -12.71 -0.85
N ILE A 89 -18.01 -12.07 -0.67
CA ILE A 89 -16.79 -12.46 -1.36
C ILE A 89 -16.36 -13.79 -0.74
N ILE A 90 -16.53 -14.87 -1.49
CA ILE A 90 -16.05 -16.19 -1.12
C ILE A 90 -14.71 -16.37 -1.83
N ALA A 91 -13.63 -15.94 -1.19
CA ALA A 91 -12.30 -16.25 -1.66
C ALA A 91 -11.83 -17.58 -1.07
N LYS A 92 -11.18 -18.40 -1.90
CA LYS A 92 -10.49 -19.62 -1.50
C LYS A 92 -9.02 -19.28 -1.19
N ASP A 93 -8.32 -20.15 -0.50
CA ASP A 93 -6.86 -19.99 -0.28
C ASP A 93 -6.08 -19.86 -1.60
N SER A 94 -6.62 -20.41 -2.68
CA SER A 94 -6.09 -20.30 -4.04
C SER A 94 -6.52 -19.04 -4.78
N SER A 95 -7.24 -18.11 -4.15
CA SER A 95 -7.64 -16.85 -4.81
C SER A 95 -6.57 -15.79 -4.71
N VAL A 96 -6.56 -14.87 -5.69
CA VAL A 96 -5.65 -13.72 -5.75
C VAL A 96 -6.41 -12.42 -5.94
N LEU A 97 -5.99 -11.39 -5.19
CA LEU A 97 -6.50 -10.04 -5.30
C LEU A 97 -5.54 -9.16 -6.10
N LEU A 98 -5.98 -8.62 -7.22
CA LEU A 98 -5.28 -7.64 -8.02
C LEU A 98 -5.74 -6.24 -7.66
N ILE A 99 -4.80 -5.31 -7.51
CA ILE A 99 -5.09 -3.91 -7.17
C ILE A 99 -4.88 -3.04 -8.41
N ASP A 100 -5.96 -2.41 -8.89
CA ASP A 100 -5.90 -1.39 -9.94
C ASP A 100 -5.39 -0.06 -9.38
N GLN A 101 -4.86 0.78 -10.25
CA GLN A 101 -4.40 2.14 -9.92
C GLN A 101 -5.02 3.14 -10.90
N THR A 102 -5.07 4.40 -10.49
CA THR A 102 -5.50 5.49 -11.37
C THR A 102 -4.51 5.66 -12.52
N PHE A 103 -5.01 5.73 -13.74
CA PHE A 103 -4.16 5.98 -14.92
C PHE A 103 -3.45 7.33 -14.78
N GLY A 104 -2.15 7.34 -15.07
CA GLY A 104 -1.30 8.52 -14.90
C GLY A 104 -0.77 8.71 -13.47
N ASP A 105 -0.98 7.76 -12.54
CA ASP A 105 -0.32 7.80 -11.23
C ASP A 105 1.21 7.78 -11.43
N SER A 106 1.87 8.84 -10.94
CA SER A 106 3.32 9.02 -11.08
C SER A 106 4.13 7.85 -10.49
N SER A 107 3.59 7.17 -9.47
CA SER A 107 4.27 6.02 -8.88
C SER A 107 4.40 4.84 -9.84
N VAL A 108 3.58 4.77 -10.90
CA VAL A 108 3.68 3.72 -11.92
C VAL A 108 4.91 3.96 -12.79
N VAL A 109 5.02 5.14 -13.40
CA VAL A 109 6.14 5.47 -14.29
C VAL A 109 7.46 5.51 -13.50
N LEU A 110 7.47 6.20 -12.36
CA LEU A 110 8.65 6.33 -11.52
C LEU A 110 9.02 5.03 -10.78
N GLY A 111 8.08 4.12 -10.63
CA GLY A 111 8.29 2.77 -10.11
C GLY A 111 8.60 1.74 -11.20
N ASN A 112 9.22 2.17 -12.30
CA ASN A 112 9.64 1.31 -13.42
C ASN A 112 8.51 0.43 -13.97
N ALA A 113 7.31 1.00 -14.15
CA ALA A 113 6.14 0.27 -14.61
C ALA A 113 5.36 1.06 -15.67
N SER A 114 4.46 0.38 -16.33
CA SER A 114 3.64 0.92 -17.40
C SER A 114 2.31 0.18 -17.48
N LYS A 115 1.50 0.47 -18.49
CA LYS A 115 0.25 -0.25 -18.76
C LYS A 115 0.49 -1.75 -18.98
N GLU A 116 1.57 -2.10 -19.63
CA GLU A 116 1.98 -3.48 -19.91
C GLU A 116 2.21 -4.28 -18.62
N SER A 117 2.67 -3.63 -17.55
CA SER A 117 2.82 -4.25 -16.22
C SER A 117 1.47 -4.73 -15.66
N PHE A 118 0.39 -3.96 -15.87
CA PHE A 118 -0.97 -4.35 -15.47
C PHE A 118 -1.51 -5.47 -16.35
N ASP A 119 -1.23 -5.41 -17.65
CA ASP A 119 -1.64 -6.44 -18.61
C ASP A 119 -0.97 -7.79 -18.28
N GLN A 120 0.31 -7.77 -17.93
CA GLN A 120 1.05 -8.95 -17.49
C GLN A 120 0.52 -9.47 -16.14
N MET A 121 0.29 -8.58 -15.17
CA MET A 121 -0.28 -8.94 -13.87
C MET A 121 -1.59 -9.71 -14.01
N LEU A 122 -2.50 -9.25 -14.87
CA LEU A 122 -3.77 -9.93 -15.13
C LEU A 122 -3.56 -11.28 -15.82
N SER A 123 -2.70 -11.33 -16.83
CA SER A 123 -2.41 -12.56 -17.59
C SER A 123 -1.79 -13.64 -16.70
N ASP A 124 -0.79 -13.29 -15.90
CA ASP A 124 -0.12 -14.21 -14.97
C ASP A 124 -1.09 -14.72 -13.88
N ALA A 125 -1.95 -13.83 -13.36
CA ALA A 125 -2.96 -14.20 -12.38
C ALA A 125 -3.96 -15.21 -12.96
N ILE A 126 -4.49 -14.97 -14.16
CA ILE A 126 -5.42 -15.87 -14.83
C ILE A 126 -4.75 -17.22 -15.13
N SER A 127 -3.51 -17.19 -15.61
CA SER A 127 -2.75 -18.41 -15.92
C SER A 127 -2.49 -19.25 -14.66
N LYS A 128 -2.16 -18.63 -13.53
CA LYS A 128 -1.78 -19.33 -12.30
C LYS A 128 -2.99 -19.80 -11.48
N TYR A 129 -4.05 -18.99 -11.40
CA TYR A 129 -5.17 -19.23 -10.49
C TYR A 129 -6.48 -19.63 -11.21
N GLY A 130 -6.57 -19.42 -12.51
CA GLY A 130 -7.82 -19.50 -13.27
C GLY A 130 -8.71 -18.27 -13.06
N PRO A 131 -9.53 -17.89 -14.05
CA PRO A 131 -10.29 -16.64 -14.00
C PRO A 131 -11.27 -16.57 -12.80
N ASP A 132 -11.84 -17.68 -12.40
CA ASP A 132 -12.80 -17.77 -11.27
C ASP A 132 -12.17 -17.51 -9.90
N ASN A 133 -10.85 -17.53 -9.79
CA ASN A 133 -10.12 -17.25 -8.55
C ASN A 133 -9.38 -15.89 -8.60
N VAL A 134 -9.58 -15.12 -9.67
CA VAL A 134 -8.97 -13.79 -9.83
C VAL A 134 -9.98 -12.70 -9.49
N PHE A 135 -9.64 -11.86 -8.53
CA PHE A 135 -10.45 -10.73 -8.07
C PHE A 135 -9.70 -9.44 -8.33
N VAL A 136 -10.35 -8.46 -8.94
CA VAL A 136 -9.74 -7.15 -9.25
C VAL A 136 -10.44 -6.06 -8.48
N LYS A 137 -9.72 -5.41 -7.54
CA LYS A 137 -10.19 -4.23 -6.85
C LYS A 137 -9.91 -3.00 -7.69
N ILE A 138 -10.96 -2.34 -8.14
CA ILE A 138 -10.89 -1.10 -8.92
C ILE A 138 -10.72 0.09 -7.98
N HIS A 139 -9.87 1.04 -8.37
CA HIS A 139 -9.63 2.27 -7.60
C HIS A 139 -10.92 3.10 -7.48
N PRO A 140 -11.23 3.69 -6.30
CA PRO A 140 -12.45 4.48 -6.08
C PRO A 140 -12.68 5.59 -7.10
N ASN A 141 -11.64 6.31 -7.49
CA ASN A 141 -11.73 7.39 -8.49
C ASN A 141 -12.18 6.89 -9.87
N VAL A 142 -11.92 5.63 -10.21
CA VAL A 142 -12.33 5.03 -11.47
C VAL A 142 -13.83 4.71 -11.45
N ILE A 143 -14.33 4.18 -10.36
CA ILE A 143 -15.75 3.86 -10.19
C ILE A 143 -16.59 5.13 -10.20
N ASN A 144 -16.14 6.16 -9.51
CA ASN A 144 -16.80 7.47 -9.46
C ASN A 144 -16.64 8.29 -10.76
N ARG A 145 -16.08 7.70 -11.82
CA ARG A 145 -15.81 8.33 -13.12
C ARG A 145 -14.97 9.62 -13.04
N LYS A 146 -14.24 9.82 -11.93
CA LYS A 146 -13.33 10.96 -11.75
C LYS A 146 -11.98 10.71 -12.45
N ALA A 147 -11.65 9.46 -12.75
CA ALA A 147 -10.41 9.07 -13.42
C ALA A 147 -10.60 7.78 -14.22
N LYS A 148 -9.60 7.44 -15.06
CA LYS A 148 -9.50 6.12 -15.70
C LYS A 148 -8.60 5.22 -14.84
N GLY A 149 -8.87 3.91 -14.81
CA GLY A 149 -7.95 2.90 -14.29
C GLY A 149 -7.00 2.41 -15.36
N TYR A 150 -6.02 1.62 -14.96
CA TYR A 150 -5.18 0.89 -15.91
C TYR A 150 -5.92 -0.30 -16.52
N PHE A 151 -6.83 -0.93 -15.77
CA PHE A 151 -7.71 -1.96 -16.33
C PHE A 151 -8.94 -1.35 -16.99
N SER A 152 -9.25 -1.82 -18.21
CA SER A 152 -10.55 -1.51 -18.82
C SER A 152 -11.60 -2.49 -18.29
N LEU A 153 -12.78 -1.98 -17.92
CA LEU A 153 -13.92 -2.81 -17.48
C LEU A 153 -14.33 -3.84 -18.55
N HIS A 154 -14.25 -3.46 -19.81
CA HIS A 154 -14.53 -4.36 -20.94
C HIS A 154 -13.60 -5.57 -20.93
N ARG A 155 -12.28 -5.34 -20.80
CA ARG A 155 -11.28 -6.41 -20.74
C ARG A 155 -11.48 -7.32 -19.53
N LEU A 156 -11.74 -6.75 -18.35
CA LEU A 156 -11.98 -7.55 -17.16
C LEU A 156 -13.20 -8.47 -17.31
N ARG A 157 -14.30 -7.94 -17.90
CA ARG A 157 -15.50 -8.74 -18.18
C ARG A 157 -15.24 -9.85 -19.19
N GLN A 158 -14.50 -9.56 -20.26
CA GLN A 158 -14.09 -10.58 -21.24
C GLN A 158 -13.22 -11.67 -20.61
N SER A 159 -12.36 -11.32 -19.66
CA SER A 159 -11.50 -12.25 -18.93
C SER A 159 -12.26 -13.08 -17.89
N LYS A 160 -13.55 -12.84 -17.66
CA LYS A 160 -14.42 -13.54 -16.69
C LYS A 160 -13.88 -13.52 -15.25
N VAL A 161 -13.12 -12.49 -14.89
CA VAL A 161 -12.61 -12.29 -13.52
C VAL A 161 -13.63 -11.53 -12.66
N HIS A 162 -13.51 -11.68 -11.34
CA HIS A 162 -14.39 -10.98 -10.41
C HIS A 162 -13.97 -9.53 -10.23
N ILE A 163 -14.91 -8.59 -10.33
CA ILE A 163 -14.65 -7.16 -10.16
C ILE A 163 -15.21 -6.73 -8.80
N ILE A 164 -14.32 -6.19 -7.95
CA ILE A 164 -14.69 -5.65 -6.63
C ILE A 164 -14.80 -4.12 -6.76
N SER A 165 -15.98 -3.60 -6.39
CA SER A 165 -16.25 -2.16 -6.38
C SER A 165 -15.60 -1.45 -5.18
N SER A 166 -15.61 -0.12 -5.18
CA SER A 166 -14.98 0.72 -4.15
C SER A 166 -15.62 0.63 -2.76
N ASP A 167 -16.84 0.13 -2.67
CA ASP A 167 -17.60 0.15 -1.41
C ASP A 167 -17.09 -0.88 -0.38
N VAL A 168 -16.14 -1.74 -0.79
CA VAL A 168 -15.51 -2.71 0.11
C VAL A 168 -14.23 -2.12 0.68
N ASN A 169 -14.14 -2.06 2.01
CA ASN A 169 -12.94 -1.63 2.70
C ASN A 169 -11.76 -2.56 2.38
N THR A 170 -10.64 -1.99 1.94
CA THR A 170 -9.44 -2.75 1.56
C THR A 170 -8.91 -3.60 2.71
N ALA A 171 -8.95 -3.12 3.96
CA ALA A 171 -8.51 -3.91 5.11
C ALA A 171 -9.32 -5.21 5.28
N GLN A 172 -10.61 -5.20 4.97
CA GLN A 172 -11.44 -6.41 5.01
C GLN A 172 -11.01 -7.40 3.92
N LEU A 173 -10.68 -6.92 2.71
CA LEU A 173 -10.18 -7.78 1.64
C LEU A 173 -8.84 -8.42 2.01
N LEU A 174 -7.93 -7.65 2.61
CA LEU A 174 -6.60 -8.15 3.03
C LEU A 174 -6.68 -9.21 4.15
N LYS A 175 -7.82 -9.37 4.84
CA LYS A 175 -8.06 -10.47 5.77
C LYS A 175 -8.56 -11.74 5.07
N ILE A 176 -9.13 -11.59 3.88
CA ILE A 176 -9.73 -12.70 3.12
C ILE A 176 -8.73 -13.29 2.12
N PHE A 177 -7.94 -12.42 1.46
CA PHE A 177 -7.01 -12.84 0.42
C PHE A 177 -5.61 -13.04 0.98
N LYS A 178 -5.04 -14.23 0.74
CA LYS A 178 -3.64 -14.53 1.10
C LYS A 178 -2.65 -14.02 0.06
N ASN A 179 -3.07 -13.94 -1.21
CA ASN A 179 -2.22 -13.52 -2.32
C ASN A 179 -2.71 -12.18 -2.87
N VAL A 180 -1.81 -11.21 -2.98
CA VAL A 180 -2.10 -9.86 -3.47
C VAL A 180 -1.10 -9.48 -4.56
N TYR A 181 -1.60 -9.12 -5.73
CA TYR A 181 -0.81 -8.65 -6.85
C TYR A 181 -0.97 -7.15 -7.03
N VAL A 182 0.14 -6.46 -7.16
CA VAL A 182 0.20 -5.01 -7.33
C VAL A 182 1.20 -4.62 -8.41
N VAL A 183 1.04 -3.43 -8.98
CA VAL A 183 2.12 -2.85 -9.79
C VAL A 183 3.01 -2.01 -8.88
N THR A 184 2.53 -0.86 -8.41
CA THR A 184 3.28 0.02 -7.49
C THR A 184 2.41 0.57 -6.35
N SER A 185 1.23 0.00 -6.18
CA SER A 185 0.24 0.48 -5.21
C SER A 185 0.73 0.41 -3.76
N GLY A 186 0.46 1.46 -2.97
CA GLY A 186 0.66 1.44 -1.53
C GLY A 186 -0.14 0.34 -0.80
N THR A 187 -1.20 -0.17 -1.43
CA THR A 187 -1.97 -1.32 -0.90
C THR A 187 -1.11 -2.58 -0.77
N GLY A 188 -0.04 -2.72 -1.57
CA GLY A 188 0.92 -3.82 -1.38
C GLY A 188 1.64 -3.75 -0.04
N TYR A 189 1.99 -2.56 0.43
CA TYR A 189 2.55 -2.38 1.77
C TYR A 189 1.53 -2.68 2.88
N GLU A 190 0.27 -2.24 2.69
CA GLU A 190 -0.84 -2.59 3.60
C GLU A 190 -1.05 -4.12 3.65
N ALA A 191 -0.94 -4.79 2.50
CA ALA A 191 -1.04 -6.25 2.39
C ALA A 191 0.11 -6.98 3.11
N LEU A 192 1.36 -6.47 3.00
CA LEU A 192 2.49 -7.01 3.77
C LEU A 192 2.25 -6.87 5.28
N MET A 193 1.76 -5.73 5.76
CA MET A 193 1.42 -5.55 7.18
C MET A 193 0.29 -6.47 7.64
N ALA A 194 -0.63 -6.84 6.73
CA ALA A 194 -1.71 -7.80 7.01
C ALA A 194 -1.25 -9.27 6.90
N GLY A 195 0.01 -9.54 6.56
CA GLY A 195 0.56 -10.89 6.44
C GLY A 195 0.27 -11.58 5.09
N CYS A 196 -0.12 -10.84 4.06
CA CYS A 196 -0.35 -11.39 2.73
C CYS A 196 0.97 -11.63 1.97
N HIS A 197 0.95 -12.59 1.06
CA HIS A 197 1.99 -12.77 0.04
C HIS A 197 1.77 -11.75 -1.08
N VAL A 198 2.75 -10.88 -1.30
CA VAL A 198 2.66 -9.79 -2.27
C VAL A 198 3.58 -10.03 -3.46
N THR A 199 3.03 -9.98 -4.68
CA THR A 199 3.78 -9.99 -5.93
C THR A 199 3.74 -8.61 -6.57
N CYS A 200 4.91 -8.04 -6.91
CA CYS A 200 5.05 -6.70 -7.50
C CYS A 200 5.41 -6.80 -8.99
N TYR A 201 4.66 -6.09 -9.83
CA TYR A 201 4.89 -5.98 -11.29
C TYR A 201 5.58 -4.67 -11.70
N GLY A 202 5.86 -3.82 -10.74
CA GLY A 202 6.73 -2.65 -10.78
C GLY A 202 7.69 -2.69 -9.61
N GLU A 203 8.32 -1.56 -9.31
CA GLU A 203 9.31 -1.43 -8.23
C GLU A 203 8.87 -0.39 -7.19
N PRO A 204 7.83 -0.67 -6.38
CA PRO A 204 7.43 0.20 -5.28
C PRO A 204 8.52 0.26 -4.20
N PHE A 205 8.39 1.20 -3.25
CA PHE A 205 9.39 1.45 -2.22
C PHE A 205 9.66 0.26 -1.29
N TYR A 206 8.75 -0.69 -1.20
CA TYR A 206 8.85 -1.89 -0.35
C TYR A 206 9.32 -3.14 -1.09
N SER A 207 9.46 -3.09 -2.43
CA SER A 207 10.00 -4.19 -3.24
C SER A 207 11.53 -4.22 -3.23
N GLY A 208 12.12 -5.31 -3.70
CA GLY A 208 13.57 -5.44 -3.85
C GLY A 208 14.33 -5.67 -2.53
N TYR A 209 13.64 -5.93 -1.42
CA TYR A 209 14.24 -6.22 -0.11
C TYR A 209 14.02 -7.66 0.36
N GLY A 210 13.35 -8.50 -0.45
CA GLY A 210 13.01 -9.88 -0.09
C GLY A 210 11.69 -10.03 0.68
N LEU A 211 10.90 -8.95 0.84
CA LEU A 211 9.56 -8.99 1.44
C LEU A 211 8.47 -9.40 0.43
N THR A 212 8.75 -9.29 -0.86
CA THR A 212 7.82 -9.47 -1.97
C THR A 212 8.38 -10.42 -3.02
N GLU A 213 7.50 -11.01 -3.83
CA GLU A 213 7.89 -11.63 -5.09
C GLU A 213 7.95 -10.52 -6.16
N ASP A 214 9.15 -10.24 -6.68
CA ASP A 214 9.36 -9.11 -7.58
C ASP A 214 9.52 -9.59 -9.02
N LYS A 215 8.67 -9.11 -9.94
CA LYS A 215 8.80 -9.37 -11.39
C LYS A 215 9.81 -8.44 -12.06
N LYS A 216 10.21 -7.38 -11.37
CA LYS A 216 11.30 -6.46 -11.75
C LYS A 216 12.28 -6.35 -10.59
N THR A 217 13.56 -6.39 -10.89
CA THR A 217 14.62 -6.50 -9.88
C THR A 217 15.75 -5.47 -10.06
N SER A 218 15.50 -4.39 -10.79
CA SER A 218 16.55 -3.40 -11.08
C SER A 218 17.05 -2.69 -9.81
N THR A 219 16.19 -2.56 -8.81
CA THR A 219 16.51 -1.95 -7.51
C THR A 219 17.11 -2.92 -6.50
N GLN A 220 16.96 -4.22 -6.71
CA GLN A 220 17.28 -5.24 -5.70
C GLN A 220 18.72 -5.18 -5.21
N ILE A 221 19.70 -5.11 -6.13
CA ILE A 221 21.11 -5.05 -5.76
C ILE A 221 21.39 -3.81 -4.90
N ARG A 222 20.86 -2.65 -5.28
CA ARG A 222 21.05 -1.40 -4.55
C ARG A 222 20.44 -1.45 -3.15
N ARG A 223 19.24 -2.04 -3.03
CA ARG A 223 18.47 -2.10 -1.79
C ARG A 223 19.01 -3.10 -0.79
N ILE A 224 19.47 -4.28 -1.25
CA ILE A 224 19.95 -5.34 -0.37
C ILE A 224 21.44 -5.20 -0.03
N LYS A 225 22.27 -4.72 -0.96
CA LYS A 225 23.76 -4.76 -0.83
C LYS A 225 24.29 -4.13 0.47
N LYS A 226 23.58 -3.14 1.02
CA LYS A 226 24.00 -2.39 2.21
C LYS A 226 23.42 -2.96 3.51
N LEU A 227 22.56 -3.96 3.44
CA LEU A 227 21.94 -4.55 4.62
C LEU A 227 22.83 -5.66 5.18
N ASN A 228 23.10 -5.62 6.49
CA ASN A 228 23.84 -6.66 7.18
C ASN A 228 22.95 -7.81 7.69
N ARG A 229 21.63 -7.68 7.55
CA ARG A 229 20.61 -8.67 7.89
C ARG A 229 19.37 -8.50 7.01
N PRO A 230 18.48 -9.51 6.90
CA PRO A 230 17.23 -9.37 6.17
C PRO A 230 16.34 -8.25 6.72
N LEU A 231 15.71 -7.48 5.84
CA LEU A 231 14.66 -6.55 6.23
C LEU A 231 13.41 -7.36 6.63
N THR A 232 12.77 -6.97 7.74
CA THR A 232 11.46 -7.48 8.13
C THR A 232 10.38 -6.40 7.95
N ILE A 233 9.11 -6.80 7.91
CA ILE A 233 8.01 -5.83 7.77
C ILE A 233 7.94 -4.89 8.97
N GLU A 234 8.31 -5.35 10.16
CA GLU A 234 8.34 -4.55 11.38
C GLU A 234 9.43 -3.48 11.30
N LEU A 235 10.63 -3.83 10.83
CA LEU A 235 11.71 -2.85 10.64
C LEU A 235 11.37 -1.84 9.54
N LEU A 236 10.71 -2.29 8.46
CA LEU A 236 10.22 -1.39 7.42
C LEU A 236 9.15 -0.44 7.98
N ALA A 237 8.21 -0.93 8.77
CA ALA A 237 7.20 -0.10 9.42
C ALA A 237 7.84 0.92 10.37
N TYR A 238 8.81 0.49 11.18
CA TYR A 238 9.55 1.42 12.03
C TYR A 238 10.25 2.52 11.22
N ALA A 239 10.98 2.15 10.17
CA ALA A 239 11.68 3.10 9.29
C ALA A 239 10.72 4.14 8.70
N ILE A 240 9.55 3.70 8.20
CA ILE A 240 8.57 4.58 7.59
C ILE A 240 7.88 5.47 8.63
N PHE A 241 7.32 4.88 9.68
CA PHE A 241 6.45 5.61 10.59
C PHE A 241 7.20 6.42 11.64
N TYR A 242 8.34 5.93 12.15
CA TYR A 242 9.08 6.61 13.23
C TYR A 242 10.23 7.49 12.74
N ARG A 243 10.79 7.21 11.56
CA ARG A 243 11.98 7.91 11.09
C ARG A 243 11.77 8.74 9.83
N TYR A 244 10.92 8.29 8.92
CA TYR A 244 10.71 8.95 7.62
C TYR A 244 9.50 9.87 7.61
N SER A 245 8.43 9.53 8.34
CA SER A 245 7.20 10.32 8.38
C SER A 245 7.16 11.23 9.62
N ILE A 246 6.69 12.45 9.44
CA ILE A 246 6.41 13.40 10.52
C ILE A 246 4.91 13.41 10.73
N PHE A 247 4.45 13.08 11.93
CA PHE A 247 3.03 13.09 12.29
C PHE A 247 2.67 14.37 13.01
N ILE A 248 1.51 14.94 12.66
CA ILE A 248 1.03 16.22 13.16
C ILE A 248 -0.38 16.03 13.69
N ASP A 249 -0.61 16.49 14.92
CA ASP A 249 -1.97 16.64 15.47
C ASP A 249 -2.70 17.73 14.66
N PRO A 250 -3.80 17.40 13.96
CA PRO A 250 -4.45 18.36 13.08
C PRO A 250 -5.15 19.51 13.84
N VAL A 251 -5.47 19.32 15.13
CA VAL A 251 -6.13 20.33 15.99
C VAL A 251 -5.07 21.17 16.70
N LEU A 252 -4.13 20.52 17.39
CA LEU A 252 -3.10 21.20 18.16
C LEU A 252 -1.94 21.71 17.32
N LYS A 253 -1.86 21.31 16.06
CA LYS A 253 -0.81 21.69 15.08
C LYS A 253 0.62 21.46 15.61
N LYS A 254 0.80 20.41 16.39
CA LYS A 254 2.10 19.99 16.94
C LYS A 254 2.48 18.59 16.47
N GLN A 255 3.77 18.31 16.46
CA GLN A 255 4.26 16.98 16.16
C GLN A 255 3.86 16.00 17.27
N ILE A 256 3.42 14.81 16.87
CA ILE A 256 3.00 13.72 17.74
C ILE A 256 3.67 12.41 17.32
N SER A 257 3.58 11.40 18.19
CA SER A 257 4.08 10.06 17.84
C SER A 257 3.20 9.39 16.77
N PRO A 258 3.76 8.43 15.99
CA PRO A 258 2.95 7.62 15.06
C PRO A 258 1.78 6.92 15.78
N VAL A 259 2.01 6.40 16.97
CA VAL A 259 0.99 5.72 17.79
C VAL A 259 -0.15 6.66 18.16
N ASP A 260 0.16 7.88 18.57
CA ASP A 260 -0.88 8.86 18.95
C ASP A 260 -1.66 9.31 17.70
N SER A 261 -0.99 9.49 16.57
CA SER A 261 -1.68 9.77 15.30
C SER A 261 -2.69 8.67 14.95
N ILE A 262 -2.29 7.40 15.04
CA ILE A 262 -3.20 6.29 14.78
C ILE A 262 -4.36 6.24 15.77
N LYS A 263 -4.13 6.52 17.08
CA LYS A 263 -5.21 6.61 18.07
C LYS A 263 -6.21 7.72 17.77
N ILE A 264 -5.74 8.88 17.30
CA ILE A 264 -6.63 9.96 16.84
C ILE A 264 -7.49 9.48 15.66
N ILE A 265 -6.88 8.83 14.66
CA ILE A 265 -7.61 8.27 13.53
C ILE A 265 -8.67 7.27 14.00
N ILE A 266 -8.33 6.35 14.91
CA ILE A 266 -9.28 5.38 15.49
C ILE A 266 -10.46 6.10 16.15
N SER A 267 -10.21 7.18 16.87
CA SER A 267 -11.27 7.95 17.54
C SER A 267 -12.21 8.65 16.55
N MET A 268 -11.71 9.02 15.37
CA MET A 268 -12.50 9.65 14.30
C MET A 268 -13.31 8.64 13.48
N LEU A 269 -12.92 7.35 13.50
CA LEU A 269 -13.61 6.29 12.76
C LEU A 269 -14.79 5.70 13.55
N LYS A 270 -14.83 5.92 14.84
CA LYS A 270 -15.94 5.53 15.74
C LYS A 270 -17.06 6.56 15.67
#